data_c5f43b0058ee44106feb2c8e5f06caf6
#
_entry.id   c5f43b0058ee44106feb2c8e5f06caf6
#
_cell.length_a   1.000
_cell.length_b   1.000
_cell.length_c   1.000
_cell.angle_alpha   90.00
_cell.angle_beta   90.00
_cell.angle_gamma   90.00
#
_symmetry.space_group_name_H-M   'P 1'
#
loop_
_entity.id
_entity.type
_entity.pdbx_description
1 polymer ?
#
loop_
_entity_poly.entity_id
_entity_poly.type
_entity_poly.pdbx_seq_one_letter_code
_entity_poly.pdbx_strand_id
1 'polypeptide(L)'
;MLKPLERRQRERYSIEVDVQFIVSKHGKTLQTGSGITRDVSAGGMLFEPNQVLSLDPGNVIHVIAKWPVRYQRTTRVDWIVDGIVVRSDARGIAVEIHKQHLERRAQSRTKKHAG
;
A
#
# COMPACT_ATOMS: atom_id res chain seq x y z
N MET A 1 -20.17 8.61 24.68
CA MET A 1 -19.71 7.78 24.62
C MET A 1 -19.42 7.10 23.46
N LEU A 2 -20.02 7.11 22.48
CA LEU A 2 -19.70 6.50 21.33
C LEU A 2 -18.60 7.05 20.57
N LYS A 3 -18.27 8.30 20.76
CA LYS A 3 -17.26 8.88 20.08
C LYS A 3 -15.98 8.22 20.14
N PRO A 4 -15.46 7.76 21.22
CA PRO A 4 -14.17 7.13 21.23
C PRO A 4 -14.19 5.88 20.43
N LEU A 5 -15.30 5.21 20.38
CA LEU A 5 -15.37 4.04 19.60
C LEU A 5 -15.24 4.33 18.15
N GLU A 6 -15.85 5.35 17.67
CA GLU A 6 -15.73 5.70 16.33
C GLU A 6 -14.33 6.00 15.96
N ARG A 7 -13.62 6.66 16.83
CA ARG A 7 -12.30 6.95 16.53
C ARG A 7 -11.53 5.72 16.46
N ARG A 8 -11.76 4.73 17.27
CA ARG A 8 -11.02 3.54 17.23
C ARG A 8 -11.18 2.80 15.98
N GLN A 9 -12.22 2.95 15.27
CA GLN A 9 -12.38 2.30 14.03
C GLN A 9 -11.41 2.78 13.01
N ARG A 10 -10.79 3.94 13.25
CA ARG A 10 -9.82 4.44 12.33
C ARG A 10 -8.46 4.38 12.92
N GLU A 11 -8.25 3.41 13.78
CA GLU A 11 -6.99 3.27 14.40
C GLU A 11 -5.89 3.06 13.40
N ARG A 12 -4.74 3.63 13.62
CA ARG A 12 -3.63 3.53 12.73
C ARG A 12 -2.58 2.68 13.34
N TYR A 13 -1.83 2.00 12.53
CA TYR A 13 -0.77 1.13 12.97
C TYR A 13 0.53 1.54 12.31
N SER A 14 1.57 1.69 13.11
CA SER A 14 2.89 2.02 12.59
C SER A 14 3.56 0.73 12.18
N ILE A 15 3.33 0.35 10.94
CA ILE A 15 3.87 -0.88 10.42
C ILE A 15 4.77 -0.55 9.25
N GLU A 16 5.98 -1.09 9.26
CA GLU A 16 6.91 -0.87 8.17
C GLU A 16 7.00 -2.12 7.32
N VAL A 17 6.39 -2.08 6.17
CA VAL A 17 6.48 -3.18 5.22
C VAL A 17 6.82 -2.60 3.86
N ASP A 18 7.48 -3.41 3.06
CA ASP A 18 7.86 -2.99 1.71
C ASP A 18 6.64 -2.87 0.83
N VAL A 19 6.61 -1.86 0.01
CA VAL A 19 5.54 -1.69 -0.96
C VAL A 19 6.12 -1.43 -2.34
N GLN A 20 5.32 -1.78 -3.35
CA GLN A 20 5.58 -1.39 -4.72
C GLN A 20 4.34 -0.64 -5.13
N PHE A 21 4.49 0.37 -5.95
CA PHE A 21 3.34 1.18 -6.35
C PHE A 21 3.38 1.57 -7.81
N ILE A 22 2.20 1.82 -8.34
CA ILE A 22 2.02 2.26 -9.70
C ILE A 22 1.06 3.44 -9.64
N VAL A 23 1.50 4.59 -10.14
CA VAL A 23 0.67 5.79 -10.18
C VAL A 23 0.20 5.97 -11.61
N SER A 24 -1.07 6.25 -11.80
CA SER A 24 -1.60 6.45 -13.13
C SER A 24 -2.54 7.63 -13.18
N LYS A 25 -2.78 8.09 -14.40
CA LYS A 25 -3.69 9.19 -14.61
C LYS A 25 -4.32 8.94 -15.96
N HIS A 26 -5.64 8.98 -16.02
CA HIS A 26 -6.39 8.75 -17.23
C HIS A 26 -5.98 7.42 -17.90
N GLY A 27 -5.79 6.42 -17.07
CA GLY A 27 -5.47 5.08 -17.58
C GLY A 27 -4.02 4.87 -18.01
N LYS A 28 -3.20 5.88 -17.89
CA LYS A 28 -1.80 5.75 -18.27
C LYS A 28 -0.91 5.74 -17.06
N THR A 29 0.07 4.85 -17.06
CA THR A 29 1.04 4.78 -15.97
C THR A 29 1.96 6.00 -16.04
N LEU A 30 2.01 6.75 -14.95
CA LEU A 30 2.90 7.90 -14.86
C LEU A 30 4.21 7.52 -14.20
N GLN A 31 4.15 6.65 -13.21
CA GLN A 31 5.31 6.39 -12.40
C GLN A 31 5.14 5.09 -11.65
N THR A 32 6.23 4.36 -11.45
CA THR A 32 6.23 3.18 -10.60
C THR A 32 7.38 3.32 -9.64
N GLY A 33 7.31 2.62 -8.55
CA GLY A 33 8.41 2.66 -7.60
C GLY A 33 8.16 1.74 -6.43
N SER A 34 9.00 1.88 -5.42
CA SER A 34 8.88 1.10 -4.22
C SER A 34 9.12 1.99 -3.01
N GLY A 35 8.80 1.50 -1.84
CA GLY A 35 8.96 2.26 -0.62
C GLY A 35 8.64 1.43 0.58
N ILE A 36 8.41 2.08 1.70
CA ILE A 36 8.12 1.42 2.97
C ILE A 36 6.97 2.14 3.62
N THR A 37 6.00 1.38 4.14
CA THR A 37 4.88 2.01 4.83
C THR A 37 5.36 2.62 6.14
N ARG A 38 4.63 3.65 6.57
CA ARG A 38 4.86 4.27 7.87
C ARG A 38 3.65 4.11 8.76
N ASP A 39 2.47 4.35 8.22
CA ASP A 39 1.22 4.21 8.95
C ASP A 39 0.20 3.58 8.06
N VAL A 40 -0.62 2.70 8.61
CA VAL A 40 -1.70 2.11 7.84
C VAL A 40 -2.97 2.11 8.69
N SER A 41 -4.09 2.19 8.02
CA SER A 41 -5.39 2.07 8.67
C SER A 41 -6.35 1.52 7.62
N ALA A 42 -7.57 1.28 8.01
CA ALA A 42 -8.55 0.75 7.08
C ALA A 42 -8.84 1.70 5.92
N GLY A 43 -8.73 2.97 6.16
CA GLY A 43 -9.08 3.95 5.12
C GLY A 43 -7.91 4.65 4.48
N GLY A 44 -6.71 4.40 4.92
CA GLY A 44 -5.58 5.12 4.36
C GLY A 44 -4.25 4.52 4.69
N MET A 45 -3.25 4.97 3.99
CA MET A 45 -1.89 4.53 4.24
C MET A 45 -0.94 5.68 3.96
N LEU A 46 0.14 5.73 4.71
CA LEU A 46 1.23 6.66 4.45
C LEU A 46 2.46 5.80 4.18
N PHE A 47 3.13 6.03 3.07
CA PHE A 47 4.37 5.31 2.81
C PHE A 47 5.43 6.27 2.33
N GLU A 48 6.66 5.89 2.53
CA GLU A 48 7.79 6.71 2.14
C GLU A 48 8.42 6.05 0.93
N PRO A 49 8.44 6.72 -0.22
CA PRO A 49 9.04 6.11 -1.41
C PRO A 49 10.55 6.07 -1.29
N ASN A 50 11.18 5.13 -1.95
CA ASN A 50 12.63 5.00 -1.91
C ASN A 50 13.33 6.13 -2.65
N GLN A 51 12.62 6.80 -3.54
CA GLN A 51 13.17 7.93 -4.25
C GLN A 51 12.34 9.14 -3.97
N VAL A 52 12.93 10.31 -4.03
CA VAL A 52 12.19 11.54 -3.83
C VAL A 52 11.22 11.69 -4.99
N LEU A 53 9.95 11.77 -4.67
CA LEU A 53 8.90 11.92 -5.67
C LEU A 53 7.94 12.99 -5.27
N SER A 54 7.31 13.59 -6.26
CA SER A 54 6.27 14.56 -6.00
C SER A 54 5.09 14.14 -6.85
N LEU A 55 4.05 13.66 -6.23
CA LEU A 55 2.85 13.20 -6.93
C LEU A 55 1.72 14.17 -6.71
N ASP A 56 0.86 14.30 -7.69
CA ASP A 56 -0.26 15.21 -7.57
C ASP A 56 -1.42 14.57 -6.82
N PRO A 57 -2.07 15.31 -5.93
CA PRO A 57 -3.26 14.80 -5.29
C PRO A 57 -4.29 14.44 -6.37
N GLY A 58 -5.01 13.37 -6.15
CA GLY A 58 -6.01 12.92 -7.09
C GLY A 58 -5.53 11.88 -8.08
N ASN A 59 -4.21 11.68 -8.18
CA ASN A 59 -3.72 10.62 -9.06
C ASN A 59 -4.14 9.27 -8.48
N VAL A 60 -4.43 8.35 -9.37
CA VAL A 60 -4.80 6.99 -8.95
C VAL A 60 -3.53 6.25 -8.61
N ILE A 61 -3.57 5.48 -7.55
CA ILE A 61 -2.39 4.72 -7.15
C ILE A 61 -2.79 3.31 -6.77
N HIS A 62 -1.98 2.37 -7.19
CA HIS A 62 -2.15 0.96 -6.89
C HIS A 62 -0.93 0.57 -6.07
N VAL A 63 -1.14 0.02 -4.89
CA VAL A 63 -0.04 -0.31 -3.99
C VAL A 63 -0.10 -1.78 -3.65
N ILE A 64 1.04 -2.44 -3.70
CA ILE A 64 1.16 -3.83 -3.32
C ILE A 64 2.08 -3.86 -2.11
N ALA A 65 1.55 -4.16 -0.94
CA ALA A 65 2.32 -4.17 0.28
C ALA A 65 2.59 -5.61 0.70
N LYS A 66 3.83 -5.91 1.04
CA LYS A 66 4.20 -7.26 1.42
C LYS A 66 3.82 -7.46 2.87
N TRP A 67 2.69 -8.13 3.08
CA TRP A 67 2.19 -8.28 4.43
C TRP A 67 3.12 -9.16 5.25
N PRO A 68 3.44 -8.77 6.45
CA PRO A 68 4.44 -9.48 7.23
C PRO A 68 3.99 -10.81 7.81
N VAL A 69 2.69 -11.00 7.92
CA VAL A 69 2.17 -12.22 8.53
C VAL A 69 1.90 -13.26 7.47
N ARG A 70 2.32 -14.48 7.71
CA ARG A 70 2.06 -15.54 6.75
C ARG A 70 0.74 -16.19 7.03
N TYR A 71 0.00 -16.46 5.97
CA TYR A 71 -1.26 -17.13 6.09
C TYR A 71 -0.96 -18.62 6.23
N GLN A 72 -1.53 -19.24 7.22
CA GLN A 72 -1.34 -20.66 7.49
C GLN A 72 0.13 -21.03 7.60
N ARG A 73 0.90 -20.11 8.16
CA ARG A 73 2.28 -20.33 8.44
C ARG A 73 3.21 -20.44 7.28
N THR A 74 2.77 -20.75 6.12
CA THR A 74 3.66 -20.92 4.98
C THR A 74 3.35 -20.01 3.82
N THR A 75 2.12 -19.53 3.72
CA THR A 75 1.73 -18.76 2.55
C THR A 75 1.95 -17.29 2.78
N ARG A 76 2.71 -16.68 1.90
CA ARG A 76 2.92 -15.24 1.96
C ARG A 76 1.79 -14.56 1.26
N VAL A 77 1.36 -13.44 1.79
CA VAL A 77 0.27 -12.67 1.19
C VAL A 77 0.70 -11.25 0.94
N ASP A 78 0.06 -10.65 -0.04
CA ASP A 78 0.24 -9.25 -0.34
C ASP A 78 -1.06 -8.54 -0.03
N TRP A 79 -0.94 -7.31 0.46
CA TRP A 79 -2.09 -6.46 0.70
C TRP A 79 -2.17 -5.54 -0.50
N ILE A 80 -3.23 -5.69 -1.28
CA ILE A 80 -3.40 -4.95 -2.51
C ILE A 80 -4.34 -3.78 -2.26
N VAL A 81 -3.89 -2.60 -2.59
CA VAL A 81 -4.64 -1.38 -2.33
C VAL A 81 -4.82 -0.58 -3.59
N ASP A 82 -6.03 -0.13 -3.84
CA ASP A 82 -6.30 0.82 -4.91
C ASP A 82 -6.88 2.06 -4.27
N GLY A 83 -6.36 3.20 -4.60
CA GLY A 83 -6.80 4.43 -3.98
C GLY A 83 -6.35 5.64 -4.76
N ILE A 84 -6.34 6.77 -4.08
CA ILE A 84 -5.88 8.00 -4.70
C ILE A 84 -4.89 8.69 -3.78
N VAL A 85 -3.98 9.41 -4.37
CA VAL A 85 -3.00 10.21 -3.64
C VAL A 85 -3.73 11.42 -3.07
N VAL A 86 -3.65 11.62 -1.76
CA VAL A 86 -4.24 12.79 -1.15
C VAL A 86 -3.19 13.81 -0.76
N ARG A 87 -1.96 13.39 -0.59
CA ARG A 87 -0.89 14.29 -0.23
C ARG A 87 0.45 13.65 -0.55
N SER A 88 1.39 14.46 -0.97
CA SER A 88 2.74 14.00 -1.24
C SER A 88 3.67 15.10 -0.73
N ASP A 89 4.40 14.82 0.33
CA ASP A 89 5.29 15.83 0.91
C ASP A 89 6.49 15.14 1.57
N ALA A 90 7.21 15.87 2.37
CA ALA A 90 8.42 15.34 3.00
C ALA A 90 8.18 14.15 3.91
N ARG A 91 6.95 13.99 4.39
CA ARG A 91 6.64 12.86 5.24
C ARG A 91 6.30 11.61 4.46
N GLY A 92 6.07 11.73 3.18
CA GLY A 92 5.75 10.60 2.35
C GLY A 92 4.51 10.84 1.52
N ILE A 93 3.97 9.75 1.01
CA ILE A 93 2.79 9.78 0.15
C ILE A 93 1.62 9.23 0.94
N ALA A 94 0.59 10.05 1.09
CA ALA A 94 -0.62 9.65 1.79
C ALA A 94 -1.66 9.22 0.76
N VAL A 95 -2.23 8.06 0.97
CA VAL A 95 -3.17 7.43 0.05
C VAL A 95 -4.50 7.22 0.75
N GLU A 96 -5.57 7.60 0.08
CA GLU A 96 -6.91 7.28 0.55
C GLU A 96 -7.28 5.99 -0.12
N ILE A 97 -7.66 4.99 0.65
CA ILE A 97 -7.92 3.64 0.13
C ILE A 97 -9.36 3.51 -0.31
N HIS A 98 -9.57 3.09 -1.56
CA HIS A 98 -10.90 2.90 -2.09
C HIS A 98 -11.25 1.42 -2.19
N LYS A 99 -10.27 0.57 -2.45
CA LYS A 99 -10.48 -0.87 -2.49
C LYS A 99 -9.27 -1.54 -1.95
N GLN A 100 -9.45 -2.64 -1.28
CA GLN A 100 -8.31 -3.38 -0.75
C GLN A 100 -8.67 -4.84 -0.58
N HIS A 101 -7.70 -5.70 -0.67
CA HIS A 101 -7.87 -7.12 -0.41
C HIS A 101 -6.51 -7.76 -0.19
N LEU A 102 -6.50 -8.95 0.36
CA LEU A 102 -5.28 -9.72 0.52
C LEU A 102 -5.22 -10.76 -0.58
N GLU A 103 -4.05 -10.95 -1.11
CA GLU A 103 -3.86 -11.89 -2.18
C GLU A 103 -2.70 -12.80 -1.87
N ARG A 104 -2.83 -14.07 -2.20
CA ARG A 104 -1.74 -15.00 -2.02
C ARG A 104 -0.65 -14.61 -2.98
N ARG A 105 0.58 -14.48 -2.49
CA ARG A 105 1.69 -14.08 -3.35
C ARG A 105 2.05 -15.24 -4.26
N ALA A 106 2.20 -14.93 -5.53
CA ALA A 106 2.58 -15.94 -6.48
C ALA A 106 3.99 -16.30 -6.19
N GLN A 107 4.33 -17.56 -6.19
CA GLN A 107 5.58 -17.86 -5.87
C GLN A 107 6.15 -18.72 -6.72
N SER A 108 6.64 -18.94 -6.74
CA SER A 108 7.06 -19.58 -7.50
C SER A 108 7.15 -19.90 -8.51
N ARG A 109 6.62 -20.17 -8.85
CA ARG A 109 6.53 -20.53 -9.86
C ARG A 109 7.42 -20.16 -10.50
N THR A 110 7.75 -19.64 -10.34
CA THR A 110 8.46 -19.03 -11.00
C THR A 110 9.67 -19.46 -10.85
N LYS A 111 9.95 -19.92 -10.16
CA LYS A 111 10.96 -20.22 -10.02
C LYS A 111 11.19 -21.22 -10.48
N LYS A 112 10.82 -21.76 -10.69
CA LYS A 112 10.97 -22.59 -11.17
C LYS A 112 11.34 -22.66 -12.11
N HIS A 113 11.52 -22.54 -12.47
CA HIS A 113 11.87 -22.58 -13.34
C HIS A 113 12.69 -22.32 -13.61
N ALA A 114 12.84 -22.27 -13.38
CA ALA A 114 13.48 -21.89 -13.65
C ALA A 114 14.09 -22.38 -13.80
N GLY A 115 14.09 -22.72 -13.83
CA GLY A 115 14.68 -23.26 -14.05
C GLY A 115 15.08 -23.43 -13.89
#